data_97dfe71f7931b04ff846391ff9405bc2
#
_entry.id   97dfe71f7931b04ff846391ff9405bc2
#
_cell.length_a   1.000
_cell.length_b   1.000
_cell.length_c   1.000
_cell.angle_alpha   90.00
_cell.angle_beta   90.00
_cell.angle_gamma   90.00
#
_symmetry.space_group_name_H-M   'P 1'
#
loop_
_entity.id
_entity.type
_entity.pdbx_description
1 polymer ?
#
loop_
_entity_poly.entity_id
_entity_poly.type
_entity_poly.pdbx_seq_one_letter_code
_entity_poly.pdbx_strand_id
1 'polypeptide(L)'
;NAKQYNIDPSKIAVAGFSAGGQLAALIGASMGVAALEGNGCNNNFSGAVNAVIDMDGILAFVHPESGEGDDSKRISAATNWFGYSKKDSAQLWNAASALTYVSASNPPTLFINSSVARMHAGRNDFIKVLDSHGIFSEVKTFQEAPHSFPLFHPWFEPTIKYMDEFLKKVFFKVTEKKQTQKKKIVVAADGSGDYKTVRQALNAVPYNNTTPVTIFIKNGTYTEKLFLDSTKNFVTLVGENVFKTVLTYNDHTGKLSPKGDTINTRTSWSFKILADNFSAKNISFQNDAGFTAGQAVAVESNGDKIIFTNCRFLGNQDVLFTNSDKSRQYFEHCYIEGTTDFIFGSATAWFQQCHIHSKKNSHITAASTIKEKKFGYIFYNSVLTGDSSLHNVSLGRPWRPFAHVAYLHCYIGQHIKPEGWSN
;
A
#
# COMPACT_ATOMS: atom_id res chain seq x y z
N ASN A 1 -35.94 -6.16 15.79
CA ASN A 1 -35.17 -4.93 16.16
C ASN A 1 -34.32 -4.35 15.02
N ALA A 2 -34.26 -4.98 13.83
CA ALA A 2 -33.52 -4.44 12.68
C ALA A 2 -33.95 -3.00 12.34
N LYS A 3 -35.24 -2.72 12.36
CA LYS A 3 -35.82 -1.38 12.17
C LYS A 3 -35.37 -0.36 13.24
N GLN A 4 -35.29 -0.79 14.49
CA GLN A 4 -34.90 0.05 15.63
C GLN A 4 -33.43 0.48 15.58
N TYR A 5 -32.56 -0.38 15.08
CA TYR A 5 -31.11 -0.15 15.03
C TYR A 5 -30.60 0.11 13.59
N ASN A 6 -31.51 0.32 12.63
CA ASN A 6 -31.16 0.53 11.21
C ASN A 6 -30.24 -0.57 10.64
N ILE A 7 -30.53 -1.84 10.97
CA ILE A 7 -29.77 -3.00 10.52
C ILE A 7 -30.44 -3.57 9.27
N ASP A 8 -29.65 -3.85 8.25
CA ASP A 8 -30.08 -4.60 7.05
C ASP A 8 -30.04 -6.11 7.35
N PRO A 9 -31.19 -6.80 7.50
CA PRO A 9 -31.20 -8.23 7.84
C PRO A 9 -30.66 -9.15 6.73
N SER A 10 -30.44 -8.61 5.53
CA SER A 10 -29.80 -9.34 4.42
C SER A 10 -28.26 -9.21 4.42
N LYS A 11 -27.68 -8.50 5.39
CA LYS A 11 -26.25 -8.21 5.49
C LYS A 11 -25.70 -8.49 6.89
N ILE A 12 -25.98 -9.65 7.40
CA ILE A 12 -25.50 -10.10 8.72
C ILE A 12 -24.32 -11.04 8.51
N ALA A 13 -23.19 -10.73 9.12
CA ALA A 13 -22.03 -11.60 9.19
C ALA A 13 -21.78 -12.08 10.62
N VAL A 14 -21.32 -13.31 10.75
CA VAL A 14 -20.73 -13.83 11.98
C VAL A 14 -19.21 -13.91 11.82
N ALA A 15 -18.48 -13.44 12.83
CA ALA A 15 -17.04 -13.49 12.86
C ALA A 15 -16.55 -13.98 14.22
N GLY A 16 -15.47 -14.76 14.24
CA GLY A 16 -14.88 -15.23 15.48
C GLY A 16 -13.43 -15.63 15.33
N PHE A 17 -12.73 -15.65 16.46
CA PHE A 17 -11.34 -16.05 16.55
C PHE A 17 -11.19 -17.28 17.46
N SER A 18 -10.33 -18.24 17.09
CA SER A 18 -10.05 -19.45 17.85
C SER A 18 -11.33 -20.27 18.09
N ALA A 19 -11.74 -20.50 19.34
CA ALA A 19 -13.03 -21.10 19.67
C ALA A 19 -14.21 -20.31 19.10
N GLY A 20 -14.12 -18.97 19.06
CA GLY A 20 -15.10 -18.12 18.40
C GLY A 20 -15.15 -18.31 16.87
N GLY A 21 -14.00 -18.59 16.22
CA GLY A 21 -13.92 -18.93 14.79
C GLY A 21 -14.63 -20.24 14.47
N GLN A 22 -14.35 -21.27 15.28
CA GLN A 22 -15.04 -22.55 15.19
C GLN A 22 -16.56 -22.36 15.34
N LEU A 23 -17.03 -21.58 16.36
CA LEU A 23 -18.45 -21.31 16.55
C LEU A 23 -19.05 -20.50 15.38
N ALA A 24 -18.34 -19.52 14.85
CA ALA A 24 -18.78 -18.76 13.68
C ALA A 24 -18.98 -19.66 12.46
N ALA A 25 -18.02 -20.57 12.19
CA ALA A 25 -18.12 -21.54 11.12
C ALA A 25 -19.26 -22.53 11.34
N LEU A 26 -19.44 -23.01 12.58
CA LEU A 26 -20.54 -23.90 12.93
C LEU A 26 -21.90 -23.24 12.72
N ILE A 27 -22.09 -22.00 13.17
CA ILE A 27 -23.32 -21.21 12.95
C ILE A 27 -23.64 -21.12 11.46
N GLY A 28 -22.65 -20.76 10.64
CA GLY A 28 -22.85 -20.65 9.19
C GLY A 28 -23.15 -21.97 8.49
N ALA A 29 -22.56 -23.07 8.94
CA ALA A 29 -22.74 -24.38 8.33
C ALA A 29 -24.05 -25.08 8.78
N SER A 30 -24.49 -24.82 10.03
CA SER A 30 -25.62 -25.52 10.64
C SER A 30 -26.96 -24.78 10.54
N MET A 31 -27.07 -23.77 9.70
CA MET A 31 -28.31 -23.02 9.49
C MET A 31 -29.47 -23.97 9.12
N GLY A 32 -30.56 -23.89 9.89
CA GLY A 32 -31.73 -24.75 9.70
C GLY A 32 -31.60 -26.18 10.26
N VAL A 33 -30.53 -26.53 10.97
CA VAL A 33 -30.36 -27.77 11.68
C VAL A 33 -31.10 -27.71 13.02
N ALA A 34 -32.32 -28.25 13.06
CA ALA A 34 -33.25 -28.15 14.23
C ALA A 34 -32.60 -28.52 15.55
N ALA A 35 -31.72 -29.53 15.57
CA ALA A 35 -31.02 -29.96 16.79
C ALA A 35 -30.07 -28.92 17.37
N LEU A 36 -29.63 -27.91 16.56
CA LEU A 36 -28.72 -26.88 16.98
C LEU A 36 -29.38 -25.49 17.14
N GLU A 37 -30.64 -25.33 16.72
CA GLU A 37 -31.40 -24.07 16.88
C GLU A 37 -31.85 -23.81 18.32
N GLY A 38 -31.90 -24.85 19.14
CA GLY A 38 -32.33 -24.76 20.55
C GLY A 38 -33.84 -24.48 20.72
N ASN A 39 -34.28 -24.30 21.98
CA ASN A 39 -35.68 -24.06 22.36
C ASN A 39 -35.86 -22.68 23.04
N GLY A 40 -35.10 -21.67 22.62
CA GLY A 40 -35.13 -20.34 23.20
C GLY A 40 -36.39 -19.53 22.87
N CYS A 41 -36.64 -18.43 23.60
CA CYS A 41 -37.82 -17.56 23.43
C CYS A 41 -37.86 -16.76 22.10
N ASN A 42 -36.82 -16.83 21.28
CA ASN A 42 -36.70 -16.11 20.00
C ASN A 42 -36.77 -17.00 18.76
N ASN A 43 -37.28 -18.23 18.87
CA ASN A 43 -37.32 -19.20 17.76
C ASN A 43 -38.19 -18.77 16.56
N ASN A 44 -38.95 -17.66 16.70
CA ASN A 44 -39.70 -17.05 15.61
C ASN A 44 -38.83 -16.19 14.66
N PHE A 45 -37.55 -16.02 14.99
CA PHE A 45 -36.59 -15.26 14.17
C PHE A 45 -35.54 -16.21 13.61
N SER A 46 -35.18 -15.99 12.36
CA SER A 46 -34.11 -16.77 11.73
C SER A 46 -32.75 -16.47 12.38
N GLY A 47 -31.98 -17.52 12.71
CA GLY A 47 -30.58 -17.46 13.11
C GLY A 47 -29.61 -17.39 11.91
N ALA A 48 -30.14 -17.34 10.67
CA ALA A 48 -29.30 -17.37 9.47
C ALA A 48 -28.42 -16.13 9.34
N VAL A 49 -27.18 -16.37 8.91
CA VAL A 49 -26.19 -15.35 8.60
C VAL A 49 -25.89 -15.35 7.10
N ASN A 50 -25.39 -14.21 6.58
CA ASN A 50 -25.16 -14.03 5.16
C ASN A 50 -23.66 -14.06 4.79
N ALA A 51 -22.77 -14.09 5.79
CA ALA A 51 -21.33 -14.28 5.63
C ALA A 51 -20.73 -14.86 6.91
N VAL A 52 -19.63 -15.60 6.77
CA VAL A 52 -18.84 -16.16 7.88
C VAL A 52 -17.41 -15.67 7.78
N ILE A 53 -16.81 -15.30 8.90
CA ILE A 53 -15.38 -15.01 9.01
C ILE A 53 -14.82 -15.86 10.13
N ASP A 54 -14.03 -16.85 9.76
CA ASP A 54 -13.32 -17.75 10.65
C ASP A 54 -11.85 -17.33 10.76
N MET A 55 -11.42 -16.97 11.96
CA MET A 55 -10.04 -16.64 12.28
C MET A 55 -9.44 -17.78 13.14
N ASP A 56 -8.66 -18.66 12.53
CA ASP A 56 -8.01 -19.80 13.21
C ASP A 56 -8.99 -20.68 14.01
N GLY A 57 -10.18 -20.91 13.50
CA GLY A 57 -11.13 -21.86 14.07
C GLY A 57 -10.92 -23.27 13.53
N ILE A 58 -10.92 -24.29 14.40
CA ILE A 58 -10.87 -25.69 14.00
C ILE A 58 -12.24 -26.09 13.43
N LEU A 59 -12.30 -26.45 12.15
CA LEU A 59 -13.56 -26.79 11.47
C LEU A 59 -13.98 -28.24 11.69
N ALA A 60 -13.04 -29.10 12.06
CA ALA A 60 -13.30 -30.53 12.35
C ALA A 60 -12.40 -31.02 13.49
N PHE A 61 -12.96 -31.14 14.69
CA PHE A 61 -12.22 -31.64 15.86
C PHE A 61 -11.73 -33.09 15.69
N VAL A 62 -12.45 -33.88 14.92
CA VAL A 62 -12.10 -35.30 14.64
C VAL A 62 -11.04 -35.42 13.54
N HIS A 63 -10.75 -34.38 12.80
CA HIS A 63 -9.79 -34.41 11.69
C HIS A 63 -8.37 -34.70 12.20
N PRO A 64 -7.57 -35.51 11.47
CA PRO A 64 -6.21 -35.85 11.89
C PRO A 64 -5.31 -34.65 12.14
N GLU A 65 -5.51 -33.57 11.39
CA GLU A 65 -4.72 -32.30 11.51
C GLU A 65 -4.97 -31.55 12.82
N SER A 66 -6.10 -31.77 13.51
CA SER A 66 -6.51 -30.96 14.67
C SER A 66 -5.59 -31.12 15.86
N GLY A 67 -5.04 -32.32 16.05
CA GLY A 67 -4.29 -32.69 17.25
C GLY A 67 -5.13 -32.71 18.54
N GLU A 68 -6.43 -32.40 18.45
CA GLU A 68 -7.34 -32.47 19.59
C GLU A 68 -7.73 -33.92 19.89
N GLY A 69 -7.93 -34.24 21.17
CA GLY A 69 -8.27 -35.56 21.64
C GLY A 69 -7.11 -36.55 21.67
N ASP A 70 -5.86 -36.12 21.47
CA ASP A 70 -4.66 -36.85 21.87
C ASP A 70 -4.33 -36.47 23.33
N ASP A 71 -5.02 -37.15 24.24
CA ASP A 71 -4.90 -36.87 25.67
C ASP A 71 -3.74 -37.63 26.35
N SER A 72 -2.83 -38.21 25.54
CA SER A 72 -1.71 -39.01 26.02
C SER A 72 -0.71 -38.28 26.92
N LYS A 73 -0.50 -36.96 26.66
CA LYS A 73 0.42 -36.13 27.44
C LYS A 73 -0.30 -35.16 28.39
N ARG A 74 -1.43 -34.67 28.00
CA ARG A 74 -2.31 -33.81 28.79
C ARG A 74 -3.70 -33.83 28.15
N ILE A 75 -4.75 -33.61 28.95
CA ILE A 75 -6.11 -33.48 28.47
C ILE A 75 -6.19 -32.30 27.50
N SER A 76 -6.71 -32.53 26.30
CA SER A 76 -6.87 -31.52 25.26
C SER A 76 -7.95 -30.49 25.64
N ALA A 77 -7.89 -29.30 25.01
CA ALA A 77 -8.87 -28.25 25.26
C ALA A 77 -10.28 -28.71 24.86
N ALA A 78 -10.42 -29.47 23.78
CA ALA A 78 -11.69 -29.99 23.32
C ALA A 78 -12.24 -31.08 24.28
N THR A 79 -11.40 -31.95 24.80
CA THR A 79 -11.81 -32.95 25.80
C THR A 79 -12.33 -32.28 27.07
N ASN A 80 -11.61 -31.21 27.56
CA ASN A 80 -12.07 -30.43 28.70
C ASN A 80 -13.40 -29.71 28.42
N TRP A 81 -13.57 -29.17 27.23
CA TRP A 81 -14.77 -28.43 26.84
C TRP A 81 -15.99 -29.36 26.70
N PHE A 82 -15.83 -30.51 26.04
CA PHE A 82 -16.91 -31.48 25.84
C PHE A 82 -17.22 -32.31 27.09
N GLY A 83 -16.29 -32.43 28.02
CA GLY A 83 -16.39 -33.29 29.19
C GLY A 83 -16.21 -34.77 28.88
N TYR A 84 -15.94 -35.15 27.64
CA TYR A 84 -15.73 -36.52 27.15
C TYR A 84 -14.57 -36.60 26.19
N SER A 85 -13.80 -37.68 26.26
CA SER A 85 -12.74 -37.92 25.27
C SER A 85 -13.35 -38.19 23.88
N LYS A 86 -12.54 -38.01 22.84
CA LYS A 86 -12.94 -38.34 21.46
C LYS A 86 -13.34 -39.84 21.32
N LYS A 87 -12.69 -40.71 22.08
CA LYS A 87 -12.97 -42.13 22.08
C LYS A 87 -14.33 -42.46 22.74
N ASP A 88 -14.67 -41.74 23.83
CA ASP A 88 -15.89 -42.03 24.60
C ASP A 88 -17.13 -41.40 23.96
N SER A 89 -17.00 -40.31 23.22
CA SER A 89 -18.14 -39.65 22.59
C SER A 89 -17.80 -39.03 21.23
N ALA A 90 -17.35 -39.82 20.26
CA ALA A 90 -17.04 -39.39 18.89
C ALA A 90 -18.23 -38.66 18.23
N GLN A 91 -19.44 -39.02 18.59
CA GLN A 91 -20.66 -38.38 18.08
C GLN A 91 -20.79 -36.91 18.49
N LEU A 92 -20.47 -36.58 19.74
CA LEU A 92 -20.46 -35.20 20.23
C LEU A 92 -19.36 -34.36 19.52
N TRP A 93 -18.19 -34.95 19.32
CA TRP A 93 -17.06 -34.31 18.63
C TRP A 93 -17.38 -34.02 17.17
N ASN A 94 -18.08 -34.94 16.48
CA ASN A 94 -18.57 -34.68 15.13
C ASN A 94 -19.66 -33.61 15.11
N ALA A 95 -20.61 -33.66 16.05
CA ALA A 95 -21.70 -32.67 16.15
C ALA A 95 -21.20 -31.26 16.42
N ALA A 96 -20.06 -31.10 17.07
CA ALA A 96 -19.43 -29.80 17.29
C ALA A 96 -18.56 -29.29 16.10
N SER A 97 -18.35 -30.13 15.09
CA SER A 97 -17.49 -29.82 13.93
C SER A 97 -18.29 -29.19 12.80
N ALA A 98 -17.93 -27.97 12.37
CA ALA A 98 -18.59 -27.26 11.29
C ALA A 98 -18.59 -28.06 9.97
N LEU A 99 -17.51 -28.80 9.70
CA LEU A 99 -17.38 -29.67 8.51
C LEU A 99 -18.48 -30.72 8.40
N THR A 100 -19.10 -31.12 9.52
CA THR A 100 -20.22 -32.06 9.53
C THR A 100 -21.47 -31.54 8.83
N TYR A 101 -21.66 -30.22 8.82
CA TYR A 101 -22.90 -29.58 8.37
C TYR A 101 -22.75 -28.74 7.10
N VAL A 102 -21.51 -28.53 6.63
CA VAL A 102 -21.29 -27.70 5.42
C VAL A 102 -22.07 -28.29 4.23
N SER A 103 -22.80 -27.42 3.55
CA SER A 103 -23.73 -27.83 2.48
C SER A 103 -23.99 -26.67 1.52
N ALA A 104 -24.91 -26.86 0.56
CA ALA A 104 -25.34 -25.83 -0.39
C ALA A 104 -25.96 -24.58 0.29
N SER A 105 -26.40 -24.66 1.53
CA SER A 105 -26.95 -23.54 2.29
C SER A 105 -25.90 -22.67 3.00
N ASN A 106 -24.63 -23.09 2.98
CA ASN A 106 -23.56 -22.35 3.65
C ASN A 106 -23.38 -20.95 3.03
N PRO A 107 -23.23 -19.89 3.82
CA PRO A 107 -22.93 -18.56 3.26
C PRO A 107 -21.47 -18.45 2.80
N PRO A 108 -21.12 -17.44 1.99
CA PRO A 108 -19.73 -17.11 1.69
C PRO A 108 -18.86 -17.04 2.93
N THR A 109 -17.65 -17.61 2.86
CA THR A 109 -16.78 -17.77 4.03
C THR A 109 -15.36 -17.27 3.78
N LEU A 110 -14.86 -16.42 4.71
CA LEU A 110 -13.47 -16.00 4.79
C LEU A 110 -12.75 -16.79 5.88
N PHE A 111 -11.61 -17.38 5.54
CA PHE A 111 -10.69 -18.01 6.48
C PHE A 111 -9.44 -17.12 6.63
N ILE A 112 -9.14 -16.66 7.85
CA ILE A 112 -7.91 -15.94 8.15
C ILE A 112 -7.08 -16.79 9.10
N ASN A 113 -5.93 -17.24 8.64
CA ASN A 113 -5.15 -18.24 9.35
C ASN A 113 -3.76 -17.74 9.76
N SER A 114 -3.32 -18.18 10.93
CA SER A 114 -1.94 -18.06 11.40
C SER A 114 -1.01 -19.07 10.72
N SER A 115 0.25 -19.12 11.15
CA SER A 115 1.19 -20.19 10.75
C SER A 115 1.00 -21.51 11.50
N VAL A 116 0.04 -21.58 12.43
CA VAL A 116 -0.19 -22.75 13.29
C VAL A 116 -1.09 -23.75 12.57
N ALA A 117 -0.51 -24.72 11.89
CA ALA A 117 -1.19 -25.66 10.98
C ALA A 117 -2.40 -26.38 11.58
N ARG A 118 -2.33 -26.80 12.85
CA ARG A 118 -3.46 -27.52 13.50
C ARG A 118 -4.74 -26.69 13.59
N MET A 119 -4.63 -25.35 13.56
CA MET A 119 -5.78 -24.45 13.58
C MET A 119 -6.51 -24.38 12.24
N HIS A 120 -5.98 -25.03 11.21
CA HIS A 120 -6.61 -25.14 9.89
C HIS A 120 -7.32 -26.48 9.66
N ALA A 121 -7.44 -27.29 10.71
CA ALA A 121 -7.95 -28.65 10.61
C ALA A 121 -9.36 -28.70 10.00
N GLY A 122 -9.48 -29.42 8.88
CA GLY A 122 -10.72 -29.58 8.12
C GLY A 122 -11.06 -28.41 7.18
N ARG A 123 -10.29 -27.30 7.16
CA ARG A 123 -10.56 -26.15 6.29
C ARG A 123 -10.57 -26.52 4.80
N ASN A 124 -9.58 -27.26 4.36
CA ASN A 124 -9.47 -27.61 2.93
C ASN A 124 -10.61 -28.52 2.47
N ASP A 125 -11.08 -29.42 3.33
CA ASP A 125 -12.23 -30.27 3.03
C ASP A 125 -13.53 -29.46 3.07
N PHE A 126 -13.66 -28.53 3.98
CA PHE A 126 -14.77 -27.57 4.02
C PHE A 126 -14.85 -26.75 2.72
N ILE A 127 -13.73 -26.20 2.26
CA ILE A 127 -13.65 -25.44 1.00
C ILE A 127 -14.04 -26.32 -0.21
N LYS A 128 -13.61 -27.57 -0.28
CA LYS A 128 -14.04 -28.47 -1.36
C LYS A 128 -15.55 -28.60 -1.46
N VAL A 129 -16.25 -28.65 -0.32
CA VAL A 129 -17.72 -28.68 -0.31
C VAL A 129 -18.29 -27.34 -0.78
N LEU A 130 -17.76 -26.20 -0.32
CA LEU A 130 -18.19 -24.88 -0.79
C LEU A 130 -18.01 -24.76 -2.31
N ASP A 131 -16.86 -25.15 -2.84
CA ASP A 131 -16.53 -25.09 -4.27
C ASP A 131 -17.47 -25.96 -5.09
N SER A 132 -17.84 -27.16 -4.59
CA SER A 132 -18.76 -28.06 -5.26
C SER A 132 -20.17 -27.47 -5.42
N HIS A 133 -20.52 -26.52 -4.58
CA HIS A 133 -21.79 -25.78 -4.61
C HIS A 133 -21.68 -24.37 -5.21
N GLY A 134 -20.48 -23.98 -5.70
CA GLY A 134 -20.23 -22.64 -6.26
C GLY A 134 -20.32 -21.52 -5.22
N ILE A 135 -20.10 -21.83 -3.95
CA ILE A 135 -20.15 -20.87 -2.85
C ILE A 135 -18.79 -20.19 -2.71
N PHE A 136 -18.78 -18.86 -2.70
CA PHE A 136 -17.55 -18.07 -2.60
C PHE A 136 -16.83 -18.30 -1.27
N SER A 137 -15.55 -18.65 -1.34
CA SER A 137 -14.66 -18.68 -0.18
C SER A 137 -13.33 -17.99 -0.48
N GLU A 138 -12.69 -17.46 0.55
CA GLU A 138 -11.38 -16.81 0.46
C GLU A 138 -10.51 -17.24 1.64
N VAL A 139 -9.21 -17.49 1.39
CA VAL A 139 -8.23 -17.80 2.42
C VAL A 139 -7.16 -16.72 2.46
N LYS A 140 -6.88 -16.21 3.64
CA LYS A 140 -5.75 -15.34 3.95
C LYS A 140 -4.88 -16.01 5.01
N THR A 141 -3.58 -16.09 4.78
CA THR A 141 -2.65 -16.72 5.72
C THR A 141 -1.50 -15.79 6.05
N PHE A 142 -1.23 -15.61 7.32
CA PHE A 142 -0.04 -14.95 7.82
C PHE A 142 1.06 -16.00 8.06
N GLN A 143 2.13 -15.97 7.28
CA GLN A 143 3.16 -17.01 7.27
C GLN A 143 3.95 -17.13 8.59
N GLU A 144 4.09 -16.04 9.34
CA GLU A 144 4.89 -15.99 10.57
C GLU A 144 4.06 -15.56 11.80
N ALA A 145 2.73 -15.62 11.71
CA ALA A 145 1.88 -15.18 12.80
C ALA A 145 1.62 -16.29 13.81
N PRO A 146 1.66 -15.99 15.12
CA PRO A 146 1.19 -16.90 16.15
C PRO A 146 -0.33 -17.05 16.09
N HIS A 147 -0.88 -18.06 16.75
CA HIS A 147 -2.34 -18.25 16.87
C HIS A 147 -3.07 -17.00 17.35
N SER A 148 -2.50 -16.24 18.26
CA SER A 148 -3.10 -15.01 18.82
C SER A 148 -3.01 -13.76 17.92
N PHE A 149 -2.68 -13.92 16.64
CA PHE A 149 -2.41 -12.81 15.70
C PHE A 149 -3.47 -11.70 15.67
N PRO A 150 -4.80 -11.95 15.77
CA PRO A 150 -5.78 -10.88 15.66
C PRO A 150 -5.75 -9.89 16.83
N LEU A 151 -5.05 -10.22 17.92
CA LEU A 151 -5.00 -9.41 19.14
C LEU A 151 -3.80 -8.46 19.18
N PHE A 152 -2.83 -8.58 18.26
CA PHE A 152 -1.56 -7.88 18.34
C PHE A 152 -1.11 -7.29 17.01
N HIS A 153 -0.35 -6.19 17.09
CA HIS A 153 0.41 -5.70 15.97
C HIS A 153 1.59 -6.64 15.64
N PRO A 154 1.97 -6.78 14.35
CA PRO A 154 1.51 -6.03 13.18
C PRO A 154 0.30 -6.64 12.45
N TRP A 155 -0.34 -7.68 12.98
CA TRP A 155 -1.37 -8.46 12.26
C TRP A 155 -2.79 -7.94 12.41
N PHE A 156 -3.07 -7.12 13.45
CA PHE A 156 -4.41 -6.59 13.71
C PHE A 156 -4.99 -5.82 12.51
N GLU A 157 -4.28 -4.79 12.03
CA GLU A 157 -4.79 -3.96 10.92
C GLU A 157 -4.96 -4.75 9.61
N PRO A 158 -4.02 -5.61 9.18
CA PRO A 158 -4.26 -6.48 8.03
C PRO A 158 -5.45 -7.42 8.21
N THR A 159 -5.71 -7.91 9.43
CA THR A 159 -6.89 -8.75 9.71
C THR A 159 -8.18 -7.97 9.47
N ILE A 160 -8.31 -6.77 10.05
CA ILE A 160 -9.48 -5.90 9.83
C ILE A 160 -9.65 -5.57 8.34
N LYS A 161 -8.55 -5.30 7.63
CA LYS A 161 -8.58 -5.04 6.19
C LYS A 161 -9.12 -6.23 5.39
N TYR A 162 -8.67 -7.46 5.68
CA TYR A 162 -9.18 -8.66 5.01
C TYR A 162 -10.68 -8.88 5.27
N MET A 163 -11.14 -8.64 6.49
CA MET A 163 -12.57 -8.69 6.85
C MET A 163 -13.38 -7.67 6.04
N ASP A 164 -12.96 -6.41 6.01
CA ASP A 164 -13.63 -5.32 5.28
C ASP A 164 -13.70 -5.61 3.78
N GLU A 165 -12.59 -6.04 3.16
CA GLU A 165 -12.54 -6.38 1.74
C GLU A 165 -13.47 -7.54 1.39
N PHE A 166 -13.52 -8.59 2.22
CA PHE A 166 -14.42 -9.72 2.03
C PHE A 166 -15.90 -9.32 2.16
N LEU A 167 -16.27 -8.58 3.22
CA LEU A 167 -17.64 -8.13 3.42
C LEU A 167 -18.12 -7.19 2.29
N LYS A 168 -17.22 -6.35 1.76
CA LYS A 168 -17.54 -5.53 0.58
C LYS A 168 -17.84 -6.38 -0.65
N LYS A 169 -17.09 -7.45 -0.90
CA LYS A 169 -17.35 -8.39 -2.01
C LYS A 169 -18.70 -9.10 -1.85
N VAL A 170 -19.03 -9.53 -0.63
CA VAL A 170 -20.24 -10.32 -0.35
C VAL A 170 -21.48 -9.44 -0.31
N PHE A 171 -21.47 -8.34 0.42
CA PHE A 171 -22.69 -7.58 0.72
C PHE A 171 -23.00 -6.46 -0.23
N PHE A 172 -21.99 -5.87 -0.84
CA PHE A 172 -22.24 -4.70 -1.65
C PHE A 172 -22.23 -5.02 -3.12
N LYS A 173 -22.31 -6.38 -3.49
CA LYS A 173 -22.09 -6.74 -4.87
C LYS A 173 -21.45 -5.51 -5.52
N VAL A 174 -20.18 -5.29 -5.30
CA VAL A 174 -19.46 -4.48 -6.25
C VAL A 174 -19.82 -5.24 -7.50
N THR A 175 -20.85 -4.76 -8.23
CA THR A 175 -20.82 -4.97 -9.64
C THR A 175 -19.47 -4.40 -9.98
N GLU A 176 -18.46 -5.28 -9.91
CA GLU A 176 -17.41 -5.16 -10.86
C GLU A 176 -18.18 -5.11 -12.16
N LYS A 177 -18.62 -3.89 -12.59
CA LYS A 177 -18.29 -3.57 -13.94
C LYS A 177 -16.86 -4.07 -13.97
N LYS A 178 -16.64 -5.20 -14.66
CA LYS A 178 -15.38 -5.53 -15.23
C LYS A 178 -15.00 -4.29 -16.03
N GLN A 179 -14.54 -3.23 -15.34
CA GLN A 179 -13.40 -2.54 -15.82
C GLN A 179 -12.39 -3.68 -15.81
N THR A 180 -12.27 -4.32 -16.94
CA THR A 180 -11.01 -4.87 -17.38
C THR A 180 -10.08 -3.72 -17.05
N GLN A 181 -9.47 -3.74 -15.85
CA GLN A 181 -8.39 -2.83 -15.51
C GLN A 181 -7.42 -3.12 -16.62
N LYS A 182 -7.43 -2.22 -17.63
CA LYS A 182 -6.41 -2.30 -18.67
C LYS A 182 -5.13 -2.30 -17.86
N LYS A 183 -4.45 -3.41 -17.86
CA LYS A 183 -3.21 -3.65 -17.15
C LYS A 183 -2.17 -2.56 -17.49
N LYS A 184 -2.51 -1.72 -18.47
CA LYS A 184 -1.72 -0.61 -18.99
C LYS A 184 -2.67 0.47 -19.54
N ILE A 185 -2.69 1.64 -18.90
CA ILE A 185 -3.33 2.87 -19.40
C ILE A 185 -2.34 3.58 -20.32
N VAL A 186 -2.77 4.07 -21.45
CA VAL A 186 -1.91 4.81 -22.41
C VAL A 186 -2.32 6.28 -22.45
N VAL A 187 -1.36 7.18 -22.20
CA VAL A 187 -1.52 8.62 -22.37
C VAL A 187 -0.82 9.06 -23.66
N ALA A 188 -1.51 9.79 -24.52
CA ALA A 188 -0.98 10.35 -25.75
C ALA A 188 -1.63 11.71 -26.06
N ALA A 189 -0.84 12.77 -26.17
CA ALA A 189 -1.32 14.13 -26.41
C ALA A 189 -2.07 14.26 -27.75
N ASP A 190 -1.71 13.44 -28.74
CA ASP A 190 -2.36 13.38 -30.07
C ASP A 190 -3.72 12.68 -30.05
N GLY A 191 -4.14 12.11 -28.92
CA GLY A 191 -5.39 11.39 -28.76
C GLY A 191 -5.36 9.93 -29.17
N SER A 192 -4.21 9.37 -29.54
CA SER A 192 -4.04 7.95 -29.89
C SER A 192 -3.99 7.02 -28.68
N GLY A 193 -4.04 7.55 -27.44
CA GLY A 193 -4.09 6.81 -26.19
C GLY A 193 -5.49 6.73 -25.59
N ASP A 194 -5.57 6.14 -24.40
CA ASP A 194 -6.80 6.11 -23.60
C ASP A 194 -7.17 7.50 -23.07
N TYR A 195 -6.16 8.32 -22.80
CA TYR A 195 -6.27 9.70 -22.31
C TYR A 195 -5.33 10.63 -23.06
N LYS A 196 -5.73 11.89 -23.20
CA LYS A 196 -4.87 12.93 -23.81
C LYS A 196 -3.93 13.57 -22.79
N THR A 197 -4.27 13.53 -21.49
CA THR A 197 -3.52 14.18 -20.43
C THR A 197 -3.12 13.19 -19.32
N VAL A 198 -2.00 13.44 -18.67
CA VAL A 198 -1.53 12.63 -17.55
C VAL A 198 -2.47 12.75 -16.35
N ARG A 199 -3.03 13.95 -16.13
CA ARG A 199 -4.03 14.20 -15.08
C ARG A 199 -5.26 13.32 -15.23
N GLN A 200 -5.79 13.17 -16.45
CA GLN A 200 -6.92 12.27 -16.71
C GLN A 200 -6.60 10.83 -16.34
N ALA A 201 -5.41 10.35 -16.71
CA ALA A 201 -4.97 9.00 -16.39
C ALA A 201 -4.78 8.79 -14.87
N LEU A 202 -4.17 9.75 -14.16
CA LEU A 202 -4.03 9.71 -12.69
C LEU A 202 -5.40 9.74 -12.00
N ASN A 203 -6.35 10.52 -12.53
CA ASN A 203 -7.70 10.57 -11.98
C ASN A 203 -8.47 9.26 -12.20
N ALA A 204 -8.18 8.52 -13.26
CA ALA A 204 -8.79 7.22 -13.54
C ALA A 204 -8.30 6.09 -12.62
N VAL A 205 -7.19 6.27 -11.90
CA VAL A 205 -6.77 5.34 -10.86
C VAL A 205 -7.80 5.35 -9.73
N PRO A 206 -8.35 4.20 -9.31
CA PRO A 206 -9.35 4.14 -8.25
C PRO A 206 -8.85 4.72 -6.92
N TYR A 207 -9.72 5.32 -6.15
CA TYR A 207 -9.44 5.60 -4.73
C TYR A 207 -9.28 4.29 -3.96
N ASN A 208 -8.42 4.31 -2.95
CA ASN A 208 -8.04 3.13 -2.16
C ASN A 208 -7.47 1.99 -3.04
N ASN A 209 -6.72 2.36 -4.09
CA ASN A 209 -6.12 1.39 -4.99
C ASN A 209 -5.11 0.49 -4.27
N THR A 210 -5.28 -0.82 -4.42
CA THR A 210 -4.42 -1.85 -3.83
C THR A 210 -3.71 -2.72 -4.87
N THR A 211 -3.98 -2.48 -6.16
CA THR A 211 -3.45 -3.27 -7.27
C THR A 211 -2.51 -2.44 -8.15
N PRO A 212 -1.46 -3.03 -8.74
CA PRO A 212 -0.55 -2.31 -9.61
C PRO A 212 -1.28 -1.75 -10.85
N VAL A 213 -1.13 -0.44 -11.07
CA VAL A 213 -1.62 0.27 -12.27
C VAL A 213 -0.44 0.87 -13.00
N THR A 214 -0.26 0.51 -14.27
CA THR A 214 0.77 1.08 -15.14
C THR A 214 0.15 2.10 -16.09
N ILE A 215 0.69 3.32 -16.05
CA ILE A 215 0.34 4.41 -16.99
C ILE A 215 1.53 4.61 -17.91
N PHE A 216 1.36 4.26 -19.18
CA PHE A 216 2.36 4.49 -20.22
C PHE A 216 2.11 5.84 -20.89
N ILE A 217 3.14 6.69 -20.93
CA ILE A 217 3.04 8.06 -21.43
C ILE A 217 3.88 8.15 -22.70
N LYS A 218 3.23 8.40 -23.84
CA LYS A 218 3.89 8.61 -25.12
C LYS A 218 4.73 9.89 -25.11
N ASN A 219 5.64 10.00 -26.06
CA ASN A 219 6.45 11.19 -26.26
C ASN A 219 5.56 12.43 -26.38
N GLY A 220 5.94 13.49 -25.70
CA GLY A 220 5.23 14.77 -25.67
C GLY A 220 5.60 15.58 -24.44
N THR A 221 5.34 16.88 -24.52
CA THR A 221 5.43 17.80 -23.38
C THR A 221 4.05 18.00 -22.78
N TYR A 222 3.86 17.55 -21.57
CA TYR A 222 2.60 17.63 -20.83
C TYR A 222 2.70 18.74 -19.78
N THR A 223 2.17 19.92 -20.13
CA THR A 223 2.18 21.11 -19.27
C THR A 223 1.00 21.06 -18.31
N GLU A 224 1.20 20.36 -17.20
CA GLU A 224 0.14 20.04 -16.24
C GLU A 224 0.65 20.11 -14.79
N LYS A 225 -0.10 20.75 -13.90
CA LYS A 225 0.14 20.64 -12.47
C LYS A 225 -0.49 19.34 -11.96
N LEU A 226 0.34 18.34 -11.67
CA LEU A 226 -0.07 16.96 -11.41
C LEU A 226 -0.12 16.66 -9.91
N PHE A 227 -1.13 15.93 -9.50
CA PHE A 227 -1.31 15.48 -8.11
C PHE A 227 -1.72 14.02 -8.05
N LEU A 228 -0.98 13.21 -7.30
CA LEU A 228 -1.33 11.82 -6.99
C LEU A 228 -1.66 11.70 -5.51
N ASP A 229 -2.93 11.47 -5.24
CA ASP A 229 -3.48 11.37 -3.89
C ASP A 229 -3.00 10.13 -3.13
N SER A 230 -2.93 10.21 -1.79
CA SER A 230 -2.47 9.15 -0.88
C SER A 230 -3.30 7.87 -0.93
N THR A 231 -4.51 7.92 -1.45
CA THR A 231 -5.38 6.75 -1.63
C THR A 231 -5.11 5.99 -2.94
N LYS A 232 -4.29 6.56 -3.85
CA LYS A 232 -3.99 6.00 -5.17
C LYS A 232 -2.62 5.31 -5.21
N ASN A 233 -2.44 4.30 -4.37
CA ASN A 233 -1.18 3.56 -4.23
C ASN A 233 -0.91 2.63 -5.43
N PHE A 234 0.32 2.11 -5.53
CA PHE A 234 0.77 1.13 -6.54
C PHE A 234 0.69 1.64 -7.99
N VAL A 235 0.94 2.92 -8.22
CA VAL A 235 0.97 3.51 -9.56
C VAL A 235 2.39 3.51 -10.11
N THR A 236 2.54 3.03 -11.35
CA THR A 236 3.78 3.10 -12.12
C THR A 236 3.57 3.98 -13.35
N LEU A 237 4.36 5.05 -13.48
CA LEU A 237 4.45 5.84 -14.70
C LEU A 237 5.62 5.35 -15.56
N VAL A 238 5.39 5.13 -16.85
CA VAL A 238 6.43 4.73 -17.80
C VAL A 238 6.41 5.66 -19.01
N GLY A 239 7.43 6.48 -19.15
CA GLY A 239 7.61 7.29 -20.36
C GLY A 239 8.13 6.45 -21.52
N GLU A 240 7.74 6.80 -22.73
CA GLU A 240 8.23 6.18 -23.95
C GLU A 240 9.74 6.47 -24.17
N ASN A 241 10.17 7.69 -23.88
CA ASN A 241 11.57 8.10 -23.98
C ASN A 241 11.87 9.20 -22.95
N VAL A 242 12.94 9.03 -22.17
CA VAL A 242 13.29 9.94 -21.06
C VAL A 242 13.52 11.40 -21.51
N PHE A 243 13.99 11.64 -22.72
CA PHE A 243 14.23 12.98 -23.24
C PHE A 243 13.01 13.61 -23.93
N LYS A 244 12.03 12.78 -24.32
CA LYS A 244 10.88 13.20 -25.13
C LYS A 244 9.55 13.10 -24.37
N THR A 245 9.51 12.40 -23.23
CA THR A 245 8.33 12.36 -22.35
C THR A 245 8.57 13.32 -21.20
N VAL A 246 8.03 14.52 -21.29
CA VAL A 246 8.28 15.64 -20.36
C VAL A 246 6.99 16.00 -19.62
N LEU A 247 7.03 15.94 -18.29
CA LEU A 247 5.96 16.44 -17.41
C LEU A 247 6.45 17.74 -16.78
N THR A 248 5.79 18.85 -17.09
CA THR A 248 6.27 20.20 -16.69
C THR A 248 5.16 21.09 -16.19
N TYR A 249 5.52 22.03 -15.35
CA TYR A 249 4.72 23.20 -14.99
C TYR A 249 5.64 24.36 -14.59
N ASN A 250 5.10 25.57 -14.32
CA ASN A 250 5.91 26.78 -14.10
C ASN A 250 5.52 27.58 -12.86
N ASP A 251 4.95 26.94 -11.86
CA ASP A 251 4.67 27.60 -10.59
C ASP A 251 5.95 27.79 -9.77
N HIS A 252 6.10 28.95 -9.14
CA HIS A 252 7.23 29.30 -8.28
C HIS A 252 6.76 30.15 -7.09
N THR A 253 7.58 30.24 -6.06
CA THR A 253 7.31 31.07 -4.90
C THR A 253 7.12 32.54 -5.31
N GLY A 254 6.07 33.19 -4.80
CA GLY A 254 5.72 34.58 -5.12
C GLY A 254 4.78 34.74 -6.32
N LYS A 255 4.62 33.74 -7.18
CA LYS A 255 3.62 33.76 -8.27
C LYS A 255 2.20 33.70 -7.68
N LEU A 256 1.25 34.42 -8.26
CA LEU A 256 -0.15 34.31 -7.89
C LEU A 256 -0.79 33.08 -8.57
N SER A 257 -1.53 32.31 -7.80
CA SER A 257 -2.36 31.23 -8.33
C SER A 257 -3.56 31.82 -9.10
N PRO A 258 -4.26 31.03 -9.94
CA PRO A 258 -5.51 31.45 -10.58
C PRO A 258 -6.61 31.89 -9.60
N LYS A 259 -6.50 31.52 -8.33
CA LYS A 259 -7.43 31.92 -7.26
C LYS A 259 -7.00 33.17 -6.50
N GLY A 260 -5.84 33.74 -6.85
CA GLY A 260 -5.27 34.92 -6.20
C GLY A 260 -4.37 34.64 -4.99
N ASP A 261 -4.20 33.36 -4.58
CA ASP A 261 -3.31 33.01 -3.48
C ASP A 261 -1.84 33.10 -3.91
N THR A 262 -0.97 33.54 -3.02
CA THR A 262 0.47 33.52 -3.28
C THR A 262 1.04 32.10 -3.16
N ILE A 263 1.67 31.64 -4.23
CA ILE A 263 2.36 30.35 -4.26
C ILE A 263 3.61 30.43 -3.39
N ASN A 264 3.86 29.37 -2.62
CA ASN A 264 5.07 29.15 -1.83
C ASN A 264 5.77 27.85 -2.27
N THR A 265 6.94 27.54 -1.71
CA THR A 265 7.70 26.33 -2.07
C THR A 265 6.84 25.05 -2.03
N ARG A 266 5.97 24.89 -1.02
CA ARG A 266 5.12 23.69 -0.84
C ARG A 266 3.92 23.63 -1.81
N THR A 267 3.66 24.70 -2.54
CA THR A 267 2.58 24.79 -3.52
C THR A 267 3.10 25.05 -4.94
N SER A 268 4.44 25.15 -5.15
CA SER A 268 5.05 25.42 -6.45
C SER A 268 5.29 24.17 -7.32
N TRP A 269 5.00 22.99 -6.84
CA TRP A 269 5.31 21.72 -7.51
C TRP A 269 4.63 21.57 -8.89
N SER A 270 5.37 20.97 -9.82
CA SER A 270 4.80 20.47 -11.07
C SER A 270 4.10 19.13 -10.86
N PHE A 271 4.72 18.23 -10.08
CA PHE A 271 4.09 16.96 -9.69
C PHE A 271 4.25 16.69 -8.19
N LYS A 272 3.13 16.50 -7.50
CA LYS A 272 3.10 16.11 -6.09
C LYS A 272 2.57 14.68 -5.92
N ILE A 273 3.30 13.86 -5.17
CA ILE A 273 3.05 12.44 -4.96
C ILE A 273 2.86 12.18 -3.47
N LEU A 274 1.62 11.87 -3.06
CA LEU A 274 1.30 11.44 -1.69
C LEU A 274 1.13 9.92 -1.57
N ALA A 275 0.97 9.23 -2.71
CA ALA A 275 0.74 7.78 -2.79
C ALA A 275 1.97 6.98 -2.41
N ASP A 276 1.76 5.86 -1.72
CA ASP A 276 2.79 4.86 -1.43
C ASP A 276 2.99 3.89 -2.61
N ASN A 277 4.16 3.24 -2.63
CA ASN A 277 4.51 2.26 -3.67
C ASN A 277 4.39 2.84 -5.10
N PHE A 278 4.72 4.11 -5.25
CA PHE A 278 4.78 4.77 -6.54
C PHE A 278 6.11 4.47 -7.24
N SER A 279 6.07 4.30 -8.56
CA SER A 279 7.31 4.26 -9.35
C SER A 279 7.18 5.04 -10.65
N ALA A 280 8.32 5.56 -11.15
CA ALA A 280 8.41 6.21 -12.45
C ALA A 280 9.66 5.76 -13.19
N LYS A 281 9.54 5.61 -14.52
CA LYS A 281 10.64 5.21 -15.38
C LYS A 281 10.62 5.97 -16.72
N ASN A 282 11.80 6.37 -17.19
CA ASN A 282 11.99 7.01 -18.50
C ASN A 282 11.21 8.33 -18.69
N ILE A 283 11.13 9.18 -17.68
CA ILE A 283 10.38 10.45 -17.71
C ILE A 283 11.27 11.60 -17.30
N SER A 284 11.16 12.75 -18.00
CA SER A 284 11.64 14.05 -17.51
C SER A 284 10.56 14.77 -16.72
N PHE A 285 10.84 15.04 -15.46
CA PHE A 285 10.06 15.92 -14.59
C PHE A 285 10.72 17.30 -14.56
N GLN A 286 9.98 18.33 -14.86
CA GLN A 286 10.53 19.67 -14.99
C GLN A 286 9.68 20.70 -14.22
N ASN A 287 10.34 21.72 -13.68
CA ASN A 287 9.72 23.01 -13.43
C ASN A 287 10.45 24.07 -14.26
N ASP A 288 9.73 24.69 -15.18
CA ASP A 288 10.28 25.63 -16.16
C ASP A 288 10.05 27.11 -15.80
N ALA A 289 9.89 27.40 -14.51
CA ALA A 289 9.69 28.79 -14.02
C ALA A 289 10.82 29.74 -14.32
N GLY A 290 12.01 29.26 -14.71
CA GLY A 290 13.15 30.06 -15.08
C GLY A 290 14.23 30.21 -13.99
N PHE A 291 15.41 30.67 -14.40
CA PHE A 291 16.63 30.65 -13.57
C PHE A 291 16.54 31.57 -12.34
N THR A 292 15.82 32.66 -12.45
CA THR A 292 15.71 33.71 -11.41
C THR A 292 14.38 33.71 -10.64
N ALA A 293 13.51 32.70 -10.92
CA ALA A 293 12.17 32.67 -10.34
C ALA A 293 12.14 32.37 -8.83
N GLY A 294 13.24 31.87 -8.26
CA GLY A 294 13.29 31.40 -6.87
C GLY A 294 12.87 29.93 -6.76
N GLN A 295 12.29 29.55 -5.64
CA GLN A 295 11.91 28.15 -5.35
C GLN A 295 10.80 27.69 -6.30
N ALA A 296 11.06 26.60 -7.03
CA ALA A 296 10.19 26.07 -8.07
C ALA A 296 10.35 24.56 -8.18
N VAL A 297 9.48 23.82 -7.50
CA VAL A 297 9.60 22.37 -7.32
C VAL A 297 9.16 21.62 -8.57
N ALA A 298 10.02 20.78 -9.14
CA ALA A 298 9.63 19.88 -10.22
C ALA A 298 8.84 18.66 -9.66
N VAL A 299 9.36 18.03 -8.62
CA VAL A 299 8.68 16.90 -7.95
C VAL A 299 8.72 17.07 -6.44
N GLU A 300 7.55 16.99 -5.79
CA GLU A 300 7.41 16.78 -4.35
C GLU A 300 6.91 15.36 -4.10
N SER A 301 7.69 14.52 -3.41
CA SER A 301 7.36 13.14 -3.10
C SER A 301 7.31 12.90 -1.60
N ASN A 302 6.12 12.49 -1.10
CA ASN A 302 5.83 12.31 0.33
C ASN A 302 5.46 10.87 0.70
N GLY A 303 5.06 10.03 -0.29
CA GLY A 303 4.71 8.63 -0.07
C GLY A 303 5.91 7.76 0.34
N ASP A 304 5.65 6.60 0.90
CA ASP A 304 6.67 5.60 1.22
C ASP A 304 6.90 4.63 0.05
N LYS A 305 8.14 4.11 -0.08
CA LYS A 305 8.57 3.17 -1.13
C LYS A 305 8.41 3.76 -2.54
N ILE A 306 8.94 4.97 -2.72
CA ILE A 306 8.96 5.67 -4.01
C ILE A 306 10.21 5.25 -4.80
N ILE A 307 10.05 4.94 -6.08
CA ILE A 307 11.15 4.52 -6.96
C ILE A 307 11.15 5.34 -8.25
N PHE A 308 12.31 5.93 -8.58
CA PHE A 308 12.56 6.55 -9.87
C PHE A 308 13.74 5.87 -10.57
N THR A 309 13.52 5.36 -11.78
CA THR A 309 14.56 4.70 -12.57
C THR A 309 14.71 5.39 -13.93
N ASN A 310 15.93 5.77 -14.29
CA ASN A 310 16.23 6.46 -15.55
C ASN A 310 15.30 7.66 -15.79
N CYS A 311 15.15 8.52 -14.77
CA CYS A 311 14.36 9.75 -14.84
C CYS A 311 15.25 10.99 -14.83
N ARG A 312 14.71 12.10 -15.30
CA ARG A 312 15.40 13.40 -15.24
C ARG A 312 14.58 14.38 -14.38
N PHE A 313 15.25 15.10 -13.49
CA PHE A 313 14.65 16.15 -12.66
C PHE A 313 15.30 17.47 -13.05
N LEU A 314 14.54 18.33 -13.72
CA LEU A 314 15.02 19.52 -14.37
C LEU A 314 14.40 20.78 -13.76
N GLY A 315 15.25 21.73 -13.41
CA GLY A 315 14.78 22.98 -12.84
C GLY A 315 15.94 23.84 -12.35
N ASN A 316 15.66 24.72 -11.41
CA ASN A 316 16.64 25.67 -10.88
C ASN A 316 16.71 25.55 -9.34
N GLN A 317 16.10 26.44 -8.57
CA GLN A 317 16.10 26.33 -7.13
C GLN A 317 14.99 25.37 -6.65
N ASP A 318 15.32 24.50 -5.68
CA ASP A 318 14.36 23.61 -5.00
C ASP A 318 13.67 22.56 -5.94
N VAL A 319 14.43 21.86 -6.78
CA VAL A 319 13.89 21.01 -7.86
C VAL A 319 13.22 19.74 -7.35
N LEU A 320 13.91 18.97 -6.50
CA LEU A 320 13.45 17.69 -5.99
C LEU A 320 13.22 17.76 -4.47
N PHE A 321 11.97 17.81 -4.08
CA PHE A 321 11.53 17.83 -2.69
C PHE A 321 11.16 16.43 -2.22
N THR A 322 12.10 15.72 -1.61
CA THR A 322 11.91 14.41 -0.99
C THR A 322 11.47 14.60 0.45
N ASN A 323 10.17 14.57 0.68
CA ASN A 323 9.60 14.99 1.96
C ASN A 323 9.02 13.78 2.75
N SER A 324 8.55 14.05 3.97
CA SER A 324 8.00 13.09 4.94
C SER A 324 9.04 12.23 5.69
N ASP A 325 8.94 12.29 7.00
CA ASP A 325 9.84 11.56 7.91
C ASP A 325 9.64 10.03 7.84
N LYS A 326 8.52 9.56 7.30
CA LYS A 326 8.23 8.14 7.11
C LYS A 326 8.62 7.64 5.72
N SER A 327 8.95 8.53 4.79
CA SER A 327 9.21 8.22 3.40
C SER A 327 10.58 7.58 3.18
N ARG A 328 10.61 6.51 2.39
CA ARG A 328 11.80 5.86 1.83
C ARG A 328 11.74 6.01 0.32
N GLN A 329 12.80 6.53 -0.27
CA GLN A 329 12.85 6.84 -1.70
C GLN A 329 14.11 6.28 -2.33
N TYR A 330 14.02 5.77 -3.55
CA TYR A 330 15.12 5.19 -4.30
C TYR A 330 15.19 5.79 -5.71
N PHE A 331 16.33 6.30 -6.06
CA PHE A 331 16.63 6.92 -7.34
C PHE A 331 17.77 6.14 -8.01
N GLU A 332 17.53 5.61 -9.19
CA GLU A 332 18.50 4.80 -9.91
C GLU A 332 18.72 5.34 -11.35
N HIS A 333 19.97 5.56 -11.72
CA HIS A 333 20.34 6.10 -13.04
C HIS A 333 19.61 7.41 -13.39
N CYS A 334 19.31 8.24 -12.39
CA CYS A 334 18.62 9.51 -12.59
C CYS A 334 19.59 10.65 -12.86
N TYR A 335 19.15 11.60 -13.68
CA TYR A 335 19.81 12.89 -13.88
C TYR A 335 19.06 13.99 -13.10
N ILE A 336 19.76 14.72 -12.26
CA ILE A 336 19.18 15.77 -11.42
C ILE A 336 20.01 17.03 -11.57
N GLU A 337 19.39 18.13 -12.02
CA GLU A 337 20.07 19.41 -12.17
C GLU A 337 19.37 20.54 -11.42
N GLY A 338 20.14 21.51 -10.98
CA GLY A 338 19.59 22.72 -10.35
C GLY A 338 20.63 23.75 -9.94
N THR A 339 20.15 24.81 -9.30
CA THR A 339 20.98 25.93 -8.85
C THR A 339 21.25 25.91 -7.35
N THR A 340 20.21 25.96 -6.53
CA THR A 340 20.30 26.09 -5.07
C THR A 340 19.37 25.09 -4.41
N ASP A 341 19.88 24.32 -3.42
CA ASP A 341 19.08 23.39 -2.60
C ASP A 341 18.23 22.43 -3.45
N PHE A 342 18.72 22.06 -4.62
CA PHE A 342 17.89 21.41 -5.62
C PHE A 342 17.55 19.94 -5.32
N ILE A 343 18.09 19.39 -4.22
CA ILE A 343 17.67 18.14 -3.59
C ILE A 343 17.46 18.41 -2.10
N PHE A 344 16.23 18.42 -1.63
CA PHE A 344 15.93 18.82 -0.26
C PHE A 344 14.77 18.05 0.36
N GLY A 345 14.66 18.08 1.70
CA GLY A 345 13.58 17.44 2.46
C GLY A 345 14.04 16.48 3.55
N SER A 346 13.10 15.75 4.14
CA SER A 346 13.31 14.91 5.33
C SER A 346 13.26 13.40 5.08
N ALA A 347 13.01 12.94 3.86
CA ALA A 347 12.94 11.52 3.53
C ALA A 347 14.29 10.80 3.74
N THR A 348 14.24 9.48 3.94
CA THR A 348 15.41 8.63 3.71
C THR A 348 15.47 8.34 2.22
N ALA A 349 16.48 8.85 1.52
CA ALA A 349 16.58 8.71 0.07
C ALA A 349 17.95 8.16 -0.35
N TRP A 350 17.93 7.14 -1.22
CA TRP A 350 19.11 6.52 -1.80
C TRP A 350 19.21 6.86 -3.29
N PHE A 351 20.34 7.45 -3.68
CA PHE A 351 20.64 7.85 -5.05
C PHE A 351 21.75 6.93 -5.61
N GLN A 352 21.34 5.95 -6.42
CA GLN A 352 22.20 4.93 -7.02
C GLN A 352 22.60 5.31 -8.42
N GLN A 353 23.91 5.46 -8.67
CA GLN A 353 24.45 5.72 -10.03
C GLN A 353 23.74 6.91 -10.71
N CYS A 354 23.45 7.95 -9.92
CA CYS A 354 22.83 9.17 -10.41
C CYS A 354 23.87 10.18 -10.92
N HIS A 355 23.45 11.05 -11.84
CA HIS A 355 24.21 12.19 -12.28
C HIS A 355 23.60 13.47 -11.72
N ILE A 356 24.35 14.17 -10.86
CA ILE A 356 23.94 15.38 -10.17
C ILE A 356 24.67 16.55 -10.80
N HIS A 357 23.96 17.53 -11.37
CA HIS A 357 24.55 18.63 -12.12
C HIS A 357 24.20 20.00 -11.54
N SER A 358 25.21 20.75 -11.15
CA SER A 358 25.08 22.10 -10.58
C SER A 358 25.13 23.17 -11.67
N LYS A 359 24.21 24.11 -11.64
CA LYS A 359 24.10 25.23 -12.59
C LYS A 359 24.45 26.59 -11.98
N LYS A 360 24.82 26.65 -10.69
CA LYS A 360 25.18 27.89 -9.96
C LYS A 360 26.11 27.57 -8.79
N ASN A 361 27.02 28.50 -8.46
CA ASN A 361 27.77 28.42 -7.20
C ASN A 361 26.82 28.59 -6.00
N SER A 362 26.35 27.44 -5.44
CA SER A 362 25.42 27.37 -4.31
C SER A 362 25.48 26.00 -3.69
N HIS A 363 24.36 25.47 -3.18
CA HIS A 363 24.28 24.21 -2.44
C HIS A 363 23.53 23.15 -3.26
N ILE A 364 24.05 21.91 -3.30
CA ILE A 364 23.37 20.76 -3.94
C ILE A 364 22.20 20.32 -3.07
N THR A 365 22.48 20.01 -1.79
CA THR A 365 21.46 19.46 -0.90
C THR A 365 21.09 20.43 0.24
N ALA A 366 19.81 20.37 0.66
CA ALA A 366 19.31 20.96 1.89
C ALA A 366 18.47 19.93 2.66
N ALA A 367 19.16 18.98 3.29
CA ALA A 367 18.49 17.93 4.05
C ALA A 367 17.88 18.47 5.36
N SER A 368 16.73 17.91 5.74
CA SER A 368 16.03 18.22 6.98
C SER A 368 15.69 16.96 7.79
N THR A 369 16.61 15.99 7.79
CA THR A 369 16.48 14.75 8.56
C THR A 369 16.14 15.06 10.01
N ILE A 370 15.19 14.36 10.59
CA ILE A 370 14.80 14.52 12.01
C ILE A 370 15.74 13.74 12.92
N LYS A 371 15.78 14.09 14.21
CA LYS A 371 16.67 13.50 15.23
C LYS A 371 16.55 11.98 15.34
N GLU A 372 15.35 11.47 15.21
CA GLU A 372 15.01 10.06 15.39
C GLU A 372 15.37 9.18 14.19
N LYS A 373 15.71 9.79 13.04
CA LYS A 373 16.12 9.04 11.84
C LYS A 373 17.60 8.72 11.84
N LYS A 374 17.90 7.46 11.59
CA LYS A 374 19.28 6.96 11.47
C LYS A 374 19.94 7.37 10.14
N PHE A 375 19.15 7.52 9.07
CA PHE A 375 19.64 7.81 7.73
C PHE A 375 18.84 8.93 7.06
N GLY A 376 19.53 9.81 6.34
CA GLY A 376 18.98 10.84 5.46
C GLY A 376 19.23 10.51 3.99
N TYR A 377 20.04 11.32 3.30
CA TYR A 377 20.41 11.12 1.90
C TYR A 377 21.71 10.32 1.77
N ILE A 378 21.70 9.35 0.87
CA ILE A 378 22.86 8.53 0.54
C ILE A 378 23.03 8.54 -0.98
N PHE A 379 24.13 9.13 -1.45
CA PHE A 379 24.55 9.07 -2.84
C PHE A 379 25.61 7.97 -3.00
N TYR A 380 25.35 6.99 -3.84
CA TYR A 380 26.23 5.85 -4.04
C TYR A 380 26.60 5.66 -5.52
N ASN A 381 27.89 5.51 -5.82
CA ASN A 381 28.40 5.40 -7.19
C ASN A 381 27.87 6.50 -8.13
N SER A 382 27.63 7.69 -7.62
CA SER A 382 27.05 8.82 -8.36
C SER A 382 28.13 9.78 -8.86
N VAL A 383 27.80 10.57 -9.88
CA VAL A 383 28.72 11.54 -10.51
C VAL A 383 28.19 12.95 -10.26
N LEU A 384 29.01 13.81 -9.68
CA LEU A 384 28.72 15.23 -9.45
C LEU A 384 29.48 16.08 -10.45
N THR A 385 28.77 16.85 -11.26
CA THR A 385 29.32 17.80 -12.24
C THR A 385 28.72 19.19 -12.07
N GLY A 386 29.26 20.16 -12.73
CA GLY A 386 28.71 21.51 -12.80
C GLY A 386 29.09 22.21 -14.10
N ASP A 387 28.42 23.31 -14.39
CA ASP A 387 28.78 24.17 -15.50
C ASP A 387 30.27 24.59 -15.40
N SER A 388 30.96 24.72 -16.49
CA SER A 388 32.42 24.88 -16.56
C SER A 388 32.95 26.12 -15.79
N SER A 389 32.13 27.10 -15.56
CA SER A 389 32.47 28.32 -14.80
C SER A 389 32.36 28.18 -13.28
N LEU A 390 31.83 27.06 -12.79
CA LEU A 390 31.57 26.85 -11.35
C LEU A 390 32.81 26.30 -10.64
N HIS A 391 33.07 26.83 -9.44
CA HIS A 391 34.20 26.42 -8.60
C HIS A 391 33.96 26.63 -7.09
N ASN A 392 32.75 26.99 -6.70
CA ASN A 392 32.38 27.25 -5.32
C ASN A 392 30.99 26.69 -4.96
N VAL A 393 30.72 25.45 -5.41
CA VAL A 393 29.51 24.73 -5.07
C VAL A 393 29.77 23.90 -3.80
N SER A 394 28.84 23.89 -2.84
CA SER A 394 28.91 23.00 -1.70
C SER A 394 28.07 21.73 -1.91
N LEU A 395 28.49 20.62 -1.33
CA LEU A 395 27.76 19.34 -1.31
C LEU A 395 26.39 19.48 -0.64
N GLY A 396 26.25 20.44 0.26
CA GLY A 396 24.99 20.77 0.89
C GLY A 396 25.13 21.69 2.10
N ARG A 397 23.97 22.08 2.59
CA ARG A 397 23.81 22.81 3.86
C ARG A 397 22.73 22.14 4.71
N PRO A 398 22.81 22.17 6.05
CA PRO A 398 21.76 21.63 6.90
C PRO A 398 20.54 22.57 6.85
N TRP A 399 19.40 22.07 6.36
CA TRP A 399 18.14 22.82 6.50
C TRP A 399 17.56 22.70 7.91
N ARG A 400 17.91 21.60 8.62
CA ARG A 400 17.56 21.38 10.03
C ARG A 400 18.77 20.77 10.78
N PRO A 401 18.82 20.88 12.13
CA PRO A 401 20.00 20.53 12.94
C PRO A 401 20.50 19.08 12.82
N PHE A 402 19.63 18.17 12.42
CA PHE A 402 19.96 16.73 12.31
C PHE A 402 20.07 16.26 10.85
N ALA A 403 20.39 17.16 9.94
CA ALA A 403 20.57 16.83 8.53
C ALA A 403 21.66 15.77 8.33
N HIS A 404 21.33 14.67 7.65
CA HIS A 404 22.28 13.60 7.31
C HIS A 404 22.39 13.45 5.79
N VAL A 405 23.58 13.61 5.25
CA VAL A 405 23.92 13.39 3.84
C VAL A 405 25.25 12.67 3.75
N ALA A 406 25.34 11.63 2.93
CA ALA A 406 26.55 10.86 2.68
C ALA A 406 26.79 10.66 1.18
N TYR A 407 28.02 10.81 0.75
CA TYR A 407 28.48 10.50 -0.61
C TYR A 407 29.50 9.35 -0.53
N LEU A 408 29.13 8.20 -1.11
CA LEU A 408 29.91 6.96 -1.05
C LEU A 408 30.30 6.53 -2.47
N HIS A 409 31.60 6.35 -2.70
CA HIS A 409 32.14 5.98 -4.03
C HIS A 409 31.73 6.92 -5.18
N CYS A 410 31.50 8.20 -4.86
CA CYS A 410 31.07 9.19 -5.86
C CYS A 410 32.27 9.87 -6.53
N TYR A 411 32.12 10.16 -7.83
CA TYR A 411 33.00 11.13 -8.47
C TYR A 411 32.54 12.54 -8.12
N ILE A 412 33.44 13.33 -7.53
CA ILE A 412 33.17 14.73 -7.14
C ILE A 412 34.00 15.64 -8.05
N GLY A 413 33.31 16.37 -8.92
CA GLY A 413 33.94 17.27 -9.88
C GLY A 413 34.57 18.50 -9.25
N GLN A 414 35.45 19.17 -9.98
CA GLN A 414 36.24 20.36 -9.52
C GLN A 414 35.38 21.59 -9.19
N HIS A 415 34.10 21.62 -9.55
CA HIS A 415 33.16 22.68 -9.20
C HIS A 415 32.83 22.71 -7.69
N ILE A 416 33.09 21.64 -6.97
CA ILE A 416 32.89 21.57 -5.51
C ILE A 416 34.05 22.29 -4.81
N LYS A 417 33.69 23.17 -3.87
CA LYS A 417 34.68 23.88 -3.05
C LYS A 417 35.49 22.92 -2.17
N PRO A 418 36.76 23.26 -1.81
CA PRO A 418 37.64 22.35 -1.04
C PRO A 418 37.07 21.89 0.30
N GLU A 419 36.32 22.72 1.00
CA GLU A 419 35.67 22.41 2.28
C GLU A 419 34.53 21.41 2.12
N GLY A 420 34.04 21.21 0.91
CA GLY A 420 32.93 20.34 0.57
C GLY A 420 31.57 20.86 1.04
N TRP A 421 31.43 21.16 2.32
CA TRP A 421 30.16 21.52 2.97
C TRP A 421 30.04 23.04 3.19
N SER A 422 28.81 23.54 3.28
CA SER A 422 28.54 24.88 3.76
C SER A 422 28.72 24.94 5.28
N ASN A 423 29.43 25.93 5.75
CA ASN A 423 29.55 26.24 7.18
C ASN A 423 28.27 26.86 7.71
#